data_491feb4b72153e719eecc1ef80674073
#
_entry.id   491feb4b72153e719eecc1ef80674073
#
_cell.length_a   1.000
_cell.length_b   1.000
_cell.length_c   1.000
_cell.angle_alpha   90.00
_cell.angle_beta   90.00
_cell.angle_gamma   90.00
#
_symmetry.space_group_name_H-M   'P 1'
#
loop_
_entity.id
_entity.type
_entity.pdbx_description
1 polymer ?
#
loop_
_entity_poly.entity_id
_entity_poly.type
_entity_poly.pdbx_seq_one_letter_code
_entity_poly.pdbx_strand_id
1 'polypeptide(L)'
;METYFIRAVFDIECQWVTTPPIYRIYVNDELFSEKEWRWSNNNYLEQLLQIQAPPGKYIVRIDTLNPNQSRFTTSNHRIDHGPAKWQKQHKIIIQP
;
A
#
# COMPACT_ATOMS: atom_id res chain seq x y z
N MET A 1 19.30 13.79 -11.04
CA MET A 1 17.84 13.99 -11.01
C MET A 1 17.42 14.24 -9.57
N GLU A 2 16.59 15.23 -9.38
CA GLU A 2 16.10 15.58 -8.04
C GLU A 2 15.06 14.58 -7.57
N THR A 3 15.18 14.13 -6.31
CA THR A 3 14.21 13.22 -5.70
C THR A 3 13.54 13.88 -4.52
N TYR A 4 12.34 13.40 -4.21
CA TYR A 4 11.54 13.90 -3.11
C TYR A 4 11.19 12.77 -2.16
N PHE A 5 11.24 13.06 -0.87
CA PHE A 5 10.83 12.12 0.17
C PHE A 5 9.33 12.23 0.39
N ILE A 6 8.65 11.11 0.24
CA ILE A 6 7.19 11.04 0.34
C ILE A 6 6.81 10.04 1.43
N ARG A 7 5.84 10.43 2.25
CA ARG A 7 5.13 9.49 3.14
C ARG A 7 3.70 9.38 2.68
N ALA A 8 3.36 8.26 2.08
CA ALA A 8 2.01 7.95 1.66
C ALA A 8 1.42 6.94 2.64
N VAL A 9 0.16 7.10 2.99
CA VAL A 9 -0.49 6.28 4.01
C VAL A 9 -1.83 5.82 3.51
N PHE A 10 -2.21 4.58 3.83
CA PHE A 10 -3.56 4.09 3.60
C PHE A 10 -3.89 3.03 4.63
N ASP A 11 -5.18 2.78 4.81
CA ASP A 11 -5.65 1.75 5.72
C ASP A 11 -5.91 0.47 4.95
N ILE A 12 -5.51 -0.67 5.51
CA ILE A 12 -5.73 -2.00 4.94
C ILE A 12 -6.66 -2.76 5.85
N GLU A 13 -7.69 -3.37 5.26
CA GLU A 13 -8.55 -4.35 5.92
C GLU A 13 -8.43 -5.66 5.18
N CYS A 14 -8.54 -6.77 5.92
CA CYS A 14 -8.48 -8.10 5.34
C CYS A 14 -9.59 -8.97 5.90
N GLN A 15 -10.30 -9.65 5.02
CA GLN A 15 -11.21 -10.74 5.37
C GLN A 15 -10.53 -12.04 5.00
N TRP A 16 -10.38 -12.96 5.96
CA TRP A 16 -9.69 -14.22 5.72
C TRP A 16 -10.31 -15.35 6.51
N VAL A 17 -10.07 -16.58 6.03
CA VAL A 17 -10.53 -17.80 6.66
C VAL A 17 -9.38 -18.80 6.73
N THR A 18 -9.41 -19.67 7.72
CA THR A 18 -8.52 -20.82 7.91
C THR A 18 -7.10 -20.44 8.34
N THR A 19 -6.35 -19.72 7.51
CA THR A 19 -4.94 -19.43 7.74
C THR A 19 -4.68 -17.95 7.53
N PRO A 20 -3.92 -17.28 8.41
CA PRO A 20 -3.54 -15.89 8.20
C PRO A 20 -2.83 -15.73 6.86
N PRO A 21 -3.32 -14.86 5.96
CA PRO A 21 -2.75 -14.73 4.64
C PRO A 21 -1.44 -13.95 4.64
N ILE A 22 -0.61 -14.24 3.64
CA ILE A 22 0.59 -13.47 3.35
C ILE A 22 0.25 -12.51 2.21
N TYR A 23 0.62 -11.25 2.36
CA TYR A 23 0.40 -10.27 1.32
C TYR A 23 1.67 -9.49 1.02
N ARG A 24 1.76 -9.00 -0.21
CA ARG A 24 2.89 -8.22 -0.70
C ARG A 24 2.42 -6.88 -1.22
N ILE A 25 3.20 -5.85 -0.97
CA ILE A 25 2.98 -4.52 -1.50
C ILE A 25 4.07 -4.23 -2.52
N TYR A 26 3.67 -3.84 -3.72
CA TYR A 26 4.55 -3.48 -4.80
C TYR A 26 4.39 -2.00 -5.15
N VAL A 27 5.51 -1.36 -5.46
CA VAL A 27 5.53 -0.01 -6.01
C VAL A 27 6.23 -0.10 -7.36
N ASN A 28 5.52 0.17 -8.44
CA ASN A 28 6.01 0.03 -9.82
C ASN A 28 6.60 -1.36 -10.09
N ASP A 29 5.91 -2.40 -9.64
CA ASP A 29 6.31 -3.81 -9.78
C ASP A 29 7.56 -4.21 -9.00
N GLU A 30 8.10 -3.34 -8.16
CA GLU A 30 9.15 -3.69 -7.23
C GLU A 30 8.54 -4.03 -5.87
N LEU A 31 9.02 -5.11 -5.27
CA LEU A 31 8.54 -5.53 -3.96
C LEU A 31 8.95 -4.49 -2.92
N PHE A 32 7.96 -3.91 -2.26
CA PHE A 32 8.17 -2.97 -1.17
C PHE A 32 8.12 -3.66 0.19
N SER A 33 7.17 -4.58 0.38
CA SER A 33 6.91 -5.19 1.68
C SER A 33 6.20 -6.53 1.51
N GLU A 34 6.53 -7.47 2.38
CA GLU A 34 5.80 -8.74 2.49
C GLU A 34 5.50 -8.95 3.97
N LYS A 35 4.23 -9.24 4.29
CA LYS A 35 3.78 -9.43 5.66
C LYS A 35 2.74 -10.52 5.75
N GLU A 36 2.62 -11.10 6.94
CA GLU A 36 1.53 -11.99 7.30
C GLU A 36 0.47 -11.20 8.04
N TRP A 37 -0.79 -11.32 7.59
CA TRP A 37 -1.90 -10.66 8.25
C TRP A 37 -2.37 -11.52 9.42
N ARG A 38 -2.10 -11.07 10.64
CA ARG A 38 -2.42 -11.81 11.86
C ARG A 38 -3.60 -11.24 12.63
N TRP A 39 -4.19 -10.17 12.14
CA TRP A 39 -5.28 -9.50 12.83
C TRP A 39 -6.62 -10.12 12.47
N SER A 40 -7.59 -9.98 13.36
CA SER A 40 -8.94 -10.50 13.10
C SER A 40 -9.60 -9.74 11.96
N ASN A 41 -10.71 -10.30 11.44
CA ASN A 41 -11.41 -9.77 10.28
C ASN A 41 -11.99 -8.36 10.46
N ASN A 42 -12.16 -7.92 11.69
CA ASN A 42 -12.75 -6.60 11.95
C ASN A 42 -11.73 -5.52 12.25
N ASN A 43 -10.46 -5.83 12.09
CA ASN A 43 -9.38 -4.89 12.34
C ASN A 43 -8.84 -4.31 11.04
N TYR A 44 -8.21 -3.16 11.15
CA TYR A 44 -7.47 -2.58 10.03
C TYR A 44 -6.06 -2.22 10.46
N LEU A 45 -5.18 -2.12 9.48
CA LEU A 45 -3.78 -1.72 9.69
C LEU A 45 -3.52 -0.45 8.89
N GLU A 46 -2.91 0.52 9.53
CA GLU A 46 -2.42 1.71 8.84
C GLU A 46 -1.06 1.38 8.19
N GLN A 47 -1.02 1.45 6.87
CA GLN A 47 0.20 1.13 6.12
C GLN A 47 0.89 2.41 5.68
N LEU A 48 2.16 2.53 6.05
CA LEU A 48 3.01 3.64 5.66
C LEU A 48 3.92 3.21 4.51
N LEU A 49 3.97 4.02 3.45
CA LEU A 49 4.91 3.86 2.36
C LEU A 49 5.86 5.05 2.37
N GLN A 50 7.13 4.80 2.69
CA GLN A 50 8.16 5.82 2.63
C GLN A 50 8.94 5.64 1.32
N ILE A 51 8.84 6.62 0.44
CA ILE A 51 9.40 6.56 -0.90
C ILE A 51 10.28 7.80 -1.11
N GLN A 52 11.46 7.61 -1.69
CA GLN A 52 12.26 8.72 -2.18
C GLN A 52 12.48 8.52 -3.67
N ALA A 53 11.90 9.40 -4.48
CA ALA A 53 11.86 9.21 -5.92
C ALA A 53 11.70 10.53 -6.66
N PRO A 54 12.05 10.56 -7.96
CA PRO A 54 11.82 11.74 -8.80
C PRO A 54 10.32 11.95 -9.08
N PRO A 55 9.96 13.12 -9.61
CA PRO A 55 8.57 13.35 -10.03
C PRO A 55 8.09 12.30 -11.01
N GLY A 56 6.84 11.92 -10.90
CA GLY A 56 6.26 10.91 -11.77
C GLY A 56 5.08 10.19 -11.14
N LYS A 57 4.67 9.11 -11.79
CA LYS A 57 3.56 8.26 -11.36
C LYS A 57 4.09 6.95 -10.82
N TYR A 58 3.57 6.53 -9.68
CA TYR A 58 4.00 5.31 -9.01
C TYR A 58 2.76 4.46 -8.71
N ILE A 59 2.74 3.25 -9.24
CA ILE A 59 1.61 2.33 -9.10
C ILE A 59 1.82 1.49 -7.85
N VAL A 60 0.86 1.53 -6.94
CA VAL A 60 0.87 0.72 -5.72
C VAL A 60 -0.08 -0.45 -5.90
N ARG A 61 0.42 -1.67 -5.67
CA ARG A 61 -0.37 -2.88 -5.81
C ARG A 61 -0.22 -3.75 -4.58
N ILE A 62 -1.30 -4.36 -4.14
CA ILE A 62 -1.30 -5.34 -3.08
C ILE A 62 -1.69 -6.68 -3.66
N ASP A 63 -0.83 -7.69 -3.49
CA ASP A 63 -1.10 -9.05 -3.91
C ASP A 63 -1.17 -9.96 -2.68
N THR A 64 -2.12 -10.87 -2.66
CA THR A 64 -2.20 -11.91 -1.64
C THR A 64 -1.71 -13.23 -2.22
N LEU A 65 -0.98 -13.98 -1.41
CA LEU A 65 -0.58 -15.35 -1.77
C LEU A 65 -1.71 -16.35 -1.52
N ASN A 66 -2.81 -15.91 -0.92
CA ASN A 66 -3.96 -16.76 -0.57
C ASN A 66 -5.26 -16.19 -1.15
N PRO A 67 -5.38 -16.03 -2.49
CA PRO A 67 -6.50 -15.29 -3.08
C PRO A 67 -7.86 -15.95 -2.89
N ASN A 68 -7.89 -17.27 -2.67
CA ASN A 68 -9.16 -17.99 -2.47
C ASN A 68 -9.63 -17.97 -1.01
N GLN A 69 -8.80 -17.50 -0.10
CA GLN A 69 -9.08 -17.52 1.34
C GLN A 69 -8.97 -16.16 1.99
N SER A 70 -8.64 -15.13 1.22
CA SER A 70 -8.47 -13.80 1.78
C SER A 70 -8.82 -12.72 0.76
N ARG A 71 -9.27 -11.59 1.28
CA ARG A 71 -9.62 -10.43 0.48
C ARG A 71 -9.11 -9.18 1.18
N PHE A 72 -8.31 -8.40 0.49
CA PHE A 72 -7.77 -7.15 1.00
C PHE A 72 -8.51 -5.97 0.40
N THR A 73 -8.81 -4.99 1.25
CA THR A 73 -9.46 -3.75 0.85
C THR A 73 -8.65 -2.59 1.41
N THR A 74 -8.44 -1.57 0.61
CA THR A 74 -7.73 -0.37 1.04
C THR A 74 -8.67 0.83 1.07
N SER A 75 -8.40 1.76 1.98
CA SER A 75 -9.22 2.95 2.15
C SER A 75 -8.41 4.08 2.78
N ASN A 76 -9.02 5.26 2.87
CA ASN A 76 -8.47 6.40 3.58
C ASN A 76 -7.04 6.75 3.11
N HIS A 77 -6.86 6.80 1.78
CA HIS A 77 -5.58 7.12 1.17
C HIS A 77 -5.25 8.59 1.38
N ARG A 78 -4.05 8.85 1.91
CA ARG A 78 -3.62 10.21 2.22
C ARG A 78 -2.11 10.36 2.08
N ILE A 79 -1.65 11.59 1.94
CA ILE A 79 -0.22 11.90 1.95
C ILE A 79 0.08 12.59 3.27
N ASP A 80 1.03 12.00 4.01
CA ASP A 80 1.44 12.49 5.31
C ASP A 80 2.62 13.45 5.20
N HIS A 81 3.41 13.34 4.12
CA HIS A 81 4.54 14.22 3.89
C HIS A 81 4.93 14.20 2.42
N GLY A 82 5.34 15.38 1.90
CA GLY A 82 5.94 15.52 0.58
C GLY A 82 4.98 16.02 -0.50
N PRO A 83 5.53 16.44 -1.65
CA PRO A 83 4.73 17.00 -2.74
C PRO A 83 4.12 15.89 -3.61
N ALA A 84 3.09 15.25 -3.10
CA ALA A 84 2.47 14.14 -3.78
C ALA A 84 0.98 14.09 -3.52
N LYS A 85 0.27 13.29 -4.32
CA LYS A 85 -1.16 13.03 -4.12
C LYS A 85 -1.49 11.62 -4.58
N TRP A 86 -2.54 11.05 -4.00
CA TRP A 86 -3.13 9.80 -4.47
C TRP A 86 -4.07 10.07 -5.64
N GLN A 87 -4.06 9.16 -6.61
CA GLN A 87 -5.02 9.15 -7.70
C GLN A 87 -5.65 7.76 -7.78
N LYS A 88 -6.95 7.69 -7.68
CA LYS A 88 -7.74 6.44 -7.81
C LYS A 88 -7.30 5.33 -6.84
N GLN A 89 -6.83 5.67 -5.66
CA GLN A 89 -6.50 4.70 -4.60
C GLN A 89 -5.33 3.75 -4.91
N HIS A 90 -4.70 3.85 -6.08
CA HIS A 90 -3.59 2.95 -6.43
C HIS A 90 -2.42 3.64 -7.11
N LYS A 91 -2.49 4.94 -7.30
CA LYS A 91 -1.40 5.71 -7.89
C LYS A 91 -0.96 6.82 -6.98
N ILE A 92 0.35 6.98 -6.83
CA ILE A 92 0.92 8.14 -6.17
C ILE A 92 1.55 9.00 -7.26
N ILE A 93 1.20 10.28 -7.27
CA ILE A 93 1.79 11.23 -8.21
C ILE A 93 2.67 12.18 -7.41
N ILE A 94 3.96 12.16 -7.72
CA ILE A 94 4.92 13.11 -7.13
C ILE A 94 5.03 14.28 -8.08
N GLN A 95 4.61 15.44 -7.60
CA GLN A 95 4.55 16.65 -8.41
C GLN A 95 4.86 17.85 -7.53
N PRO A 96 6.11 18.30 -7.53
CA PRO A 96 6.53 19.44 -6.72
C PRO A 96 5.93 20.77 -7.18
#